data_111e4d91e32124936e607e4b31f5c539
#
_entry.id   111e4d91e32124936e607e4b31f5c539
#
_cell.length_a   1.000
_cell.length_b   1.000
_cell.length_c   1.000
_cell.angle_alpha   90.00
_cell.angle_beta   90.00
_cell.angle_gamma   90.00
#
_symmetry.space_group_name_H-M   'P 1'
#
loop_
_entity.id
_entity.type
_entity.pdbx_description
1 polymer ?
#
loop_
_entity_poly.entity_id
_entity_poly.type
_entity_poly.pdbx_seq_one_letter_code
_entity_poly.pdbx_strand_id
1 'polypeptide(L)'
;MKRFGRFTSLFLAVALALSTLTTVAANRPSVKVADRAGASVKGIVYADGKPMRGVAVSDGRAIVVTDAQGRYWLPTDKRGGSVFITIPSGYEAEADGVFPRFWAALEAPRGEVEQHDFHLTKVDNDRHVMLAVTDIHLSNQFSDIEQFCTRFVPSVNKLVEGLGDVRVYSLNMGDSTWDGYWYTNLYSLDDFHRTMNIVGYPGQMFCAMGNHDNDGATVHSDTVDFDASAPYRRVMGPRYYSFNIGKVHYIMLDNIVYVNTPKDDRSDKIAGKRDYIRRVDDEQRDWLRRDLALVKDKTAPVVVAMHAATYRYNKFNDKVTPNLSEPEYSAELKACFDGFEDVHFVSGHIHKNLLARVDDHLIEHNVGAVSGSWWRTGHYHYQMLGPDAGPCGYEVFTLDGKRMHWTYRSIEDGDKQFRAYDMNEVARYYAASDEVAKFLAEYPLRQDFRKEAGRNRIFINIWCWEPAWKLRVTENGRELSVHREQTEDPVYTLSYDVPQTLGKKHRKDYETRNKAHTLFVAEASAPDSTLEIEVTDSFGKVYRETMVRPKAFCPMMK
;
A
#
# COMPACT_ATOMS: atom_id res chain seq x y z
N MET A 1 14.55 21.61 29.41
CA MET A 1 15.03 22.52 28.36
C MET A 1 16.50 22.22 27.98
N LYS A 2 16.81 21.09 27.33
CA LYS A 2 18.17 20.80 26.78
C LYS A 2 18.18 19.63 25.76
N ARG A 3 17.12 19.46 24.96
CA ARG A 3 17.08 18.44 23.87
C ARG A 3 16.64 18.97 22.49
N PHE A 4 16.38 20.26 22.35
CA PHE A 4 15.98 20.88 21.07
C PHE A 4 17.16 21.29 20.15
N GLY A 5 18.39 21.20 20.62
CA GLY A 5 19.58 21.72 19.88
C GLY A 5 20.24 20.77 18.89
N ARG A 6 19.84 19.47 18.82
CA ARG A 6 20.52 18.51 17.89
C ARG A 6 19.76 18.25 16.59
N PHE A 7 18.48 18.53 16.53
CA PHE A 7 17.69 18.36 15.30
C PHE A 7 17.90 19.50 14.28
N THR A 8 18.10 20.71 14.75
CA THR A 8 18.39 21.87 13.86
C THR A 8 19.71 21.76 13.13
N SER A 9 20.70 21.05 13.67
CA SER A 9 22.02 20.90 13.04
C SER A 9 22.03 19.85 11.91
N LEU A 10 21.15 18.85 11.95
CA LEU A 10 21.05 17.84 10.89
C LEU A 10 20.30 18.41 9.67
N PHE A 11 19.28 19.24 9.91
CA PHE A 11 18.56 19.93 8.84
C PHE A 11 19.41 20.98 8.10
N LEU A 12 20.35 21.64 8.78
CA LEU A 12 21.22 22.64 8.15
C LEU A 12 22.32 21.99 7.29
N ALA A 13 22.82 20.80 7.66
CA ALA A 13 23.86 20.10 6.91
C ALA A 13 23.31 19.47 5.61
N VAL A 14 22.05 19.02 5.59
CA VAL A 14 21.39 18.51 4.38
C VAL A 14 20.98 19.65 3.44
N ALA A 15 20.61 20.82 3.97
CA ALA A 15 20.25 21.98 3.16
C ALA A 15 21.44 22.59 2.38
N LEU A 16 22.69 22.41 2.84
CA LEU A 16 23.87 22.93 2.12
C LEU A 16 24.35 21.99 1.00
N ALA A 17 23.98 20.71 1.00
CA ALA A 17 24.32 19.78 -0.08
C ALA A 17 23.29 19.77 -1.23
N LEU A 18 22.10 20.33 -1.01
CA LEU A 18 21.00 20.40 -1.99
C LEU A 18 21.02 21.65 -2.89
N SER A 19 22.00 22.55 -2.72
CA SER A 19 22.04 23.80 -3.50
C SER A 19 22.61 23.68 -4.93
N THR A 20 22.85 22.47 -5.45
CA THR A 20 23.39 22.27 -6.80
C THR A 20 22.57 21.37 -7.73
N LEU A 21 21.37 20.95 -7.32
CA LEU A 21 20.46 20.22 -8.18
C LEU A 21 19.14 20.99 -8.40
N THR A 22 19.20 22.30 -8.60
CA THR A 22 18.21 22.96 -9.45
C THR A 22 18.48 22.50 -10.87
N THR A 23 17.89 21.37 -11.26
CA THR A 23 17.74 21.06 -12.67
C THR A 23 17.02 22.24 -13.30
N VAL A 24 17.76 22.99 -14.07
CA VAL A 24 17.28 23.95 -15.04
C VAL A 24 16.18 23.21 -15.81
N ALA A 25 14.92 23.51 -15.51
CA ALA A 25 13.86 23.36 -16.48
C ALA A 25 14.30 24.29 -17.63
N ALA A 26 15.07 23.76 -18.55
CA ALA A 26 15.50 24.50 -19.72
C ALA A 26 14.20 25.06 -20.31
N ASN A 27 14.22 26.35 -20.62
CA ASN A 27 13.18 27.05 -21.37
C ASN A 27 13.11 26.35 -22.73
N ARG A 28 12.49 25.17 -22.79
CA ARG A 28 12.31 24.41 -24.02
C ARG A 28 11.27 25.17 -24.81
N PRO A 29 11.57 25.65 -26.02
CA PRO A 29 10.60 26.41 -26.80
C PRO A 29 9.39 25.51 -27.07
N SER A 30 8.26 25.83 -26.43
CA SER A 30 6.99 25.17 -26.72
C SER A 30 6.55 25.52 -28.13
N VAL A 31 6.39 24.51 -28.96
CA VAL A 31 5.83 24.69 -30.29
C VAL A 31 4.33 24.90 -30.16
N LYS A 32 3.84 26.08 -30.58
CA LYS A 32 2.40 26.37 -30.53
C LYS A 32 1.63 25.44 -31.45
N VAL A 33 0.78 24.60 -30.88
CA VAL A 33 -0.13 23.72 -31.64
C VAL A 33 -1.34 24.55 -32.08
N ALA A 34 -1.74 24.42 -33.35
CA ALA A 34 -2.94 25.09 -33.85
C ALA A 34 -4.20 24.56 -33.15
N ASP A 35 -5.17 25.42 -32.94
CA ASP A 35 -6.47 25.05 -32.39
C ASP A 35 -7.22 24.12 -33.33
N ARG A 36 -8.02 23.23 -32.76
CA ARG A 36 -8.95 22.37 -33.51
C ARG A 36 -10.34 22.50 -32.89
N ALA A 37 -11.34 22.67 -33.73
CA ALA A 37 -12.75 22.77 -33.29
C ALA A 37 -13.13 21.55 -32.46
N GLY A 38 -13.80 21.80 -31.33
CA GLY A 38 -14.24 20.76 -30.39
C GLY A 38 -13.18 20.29 -29.36
N ALA A 39 -11.95 20.76 -29.46
CA ALA A 39 -10.93 20.49 -28.45
C ALA A 39 -10.63 21.70 -27.57
N SER A 40 -10.59 21.53 -26.27
CA SER A 40 -10.25 22.58 -25.30
C SER A 40 -8.86 22.37 -24.65
N VAL A 41 -8.25 21.20 -24.85
CA VAL A 41 -6.85 20.93 -24.45
C VAL A 41 -6.07 20.37 -25.65
N LYS A 42 -4.85 20.81 -25.81
CA LYS A 42 -3.95 20.39 -26.89
C LYS A 42 -2.52 20.33 -26.38
N GLY A 43 -1.62 19.76 -27.15
CA GLY A 43 -0.19 19.74 -26.82
C GLY A 43 0.60 18.78 -27.67
N ILE A 44 1.85 18.59 -27.28
CA ILE A 44 2.78 17.65 -27.93
C ILE A 44 3.39 16.76 -26.85
N VAL A 45 3.51 15.47 -27.14
CA VAL A 45 4.32 14.54 -26.35
C VAL A 45 5.67 14.36 -27.04
N TYR A 46 6.74 14.55 -26.29
CA TYR A 46 8.12 14.40 -26.73
C TYR A 46 8.78 13.20 -26.04
N ALA A 47 9.64 12.51 -26.75
CA ALA A 47 10.57 11.54 -26.19
C ALA A 47 12.00 11.91 -26.64
N ASP A 48 12.92 12.11 -25.71
CA ASP A 48 14.28 12.59 -25.95
C ASP A 48 14.34 13.81 -26.88
N GLY A 49 13.41 14.74 -26.69
CA GLY A 49 13.28 15.97 -27.48
C GLY A 49 12.64 15.80 -28.87
N LYS A 50 12.19 14.60 -29.23
CA LYS A 50 11.53 14.31 -30.51
C LYS A 50 10.03 14.05 -30.29
N PRO A 51 9.15 14.55 -31.19
CA PRO A 51 7.72 14.28 -31.11
C PRO A 51 7.42 12.77 -31.13
N MET A 52 6.52 12.33 -30.26
CA MET A 52 6.20 10.91 -30.10
C MET A 52 4.77 10.60 -30.51
N ARG A 53 4.61 9.75 -31.55
CA ARG A 53 3.33 9.25 -32.03
C ARG A 53 2.81 8.13 -31.14
N GLY A 54 1.47 8.02 -31.01
CA GLY A 54 0.82 6.83 -30.46
C GLY A 54 0.69 6.85 -28.94
N VAL A 55 0.94 7.99 -28.28
CA VAL A 55 0.76 8.14 -26.84
C VAL A 55 -0.70 8.47 -26.54
N ALA A 56 -1.32 7.73 -25.65
CA ALA A 56 -2.66 8.04 -25.14
C ALA A 56 -2.62 9.24 -24.21
N VAL A 57 -3.57 10.16 -24.40
CA VAL A 57 -3.76 11.37 -23.59
C VAL A 57 -5.21 11.43 -23.14
N SER A 58 -5.44 11.71 -21.86
CA SER A 58 -6.77 11.63 -21.25
C SER A 58 -6.98 12.75 -20.23
N ASP A 59 -8.26 13.04 -19.93
CA ASP A 59 -8.73 13.83 -18.78
C ASP A 59 -9.47 12.99 -17.73
N GLY A 60 -9.37 11.66 -17.85
CA GLY A 60 -10.14 10.71 -17.05
C GLY A 60 -11.49 10.33 -17.66
N ARG A 61 -11.88 10.92 -18.80
CA ARG A 61 -13.14 10.66 -19.51
C ARG A 61 -12.91 10.38 -20.99
N ALA A 62 -12.39 11.35 -21.72
CA ALA A 62 -11.98 11.18 -23.10
C ALA A 62 -10.55 10.62 -23.16
N ILE A 63 -10.28 9.82 -24.19
CA ILE A 63 -8.92 9.37 -24.53
C ILE A 63 -8.70 9.69 -26.00
N VAL A 64 -7.59 10.37 -26.30
CA VAL A 64 -7.10 10.59 -27.67
C VAL A 64 -5.68 10.06 -27.78
N VAL A 65 -5.19 9.92 -29.03
CA VAL A 65 -3.85 9.39 -29.28
C VAL A 65 -3.07 10.40 -30.10
N THR A 66 -1.79 10.62 -29.79
CA THR A 66 -0.93 11.57 -30.49
C THR A 66 -0.71 11.16 -31.95
N ASP A 67 -0.68 12.16 -32.85
CA ASP A 67 -0.44 12.00 -34.29
C ASP A 67 1.06 11.76 -34.61
N ALA A 68 1.41 11.70 -35.90
CA ALA A 68 2.77 11.49 -36.37
C ALA A 68 3.75 12.60 -35.93
N GLN A 69 3.26 13.79 -35.58
CA GLN A 69 4.00 14.92 -35.05
C GLN A 69 3.89 15.04 -33.52
N GLY A 70 3.47 13.97 -32.84
CA GLY A 70 3.31 13.94 -31.39
C GLY A 70 2.20 14.82 -30.85
N ARG A 71 1.37 15.42 -31.70
CA ARG A 71 0.33 16.38 -31.32
C ARG A 71 -0.95 15.66 -30.91
N TYR A 72 -1.65 16.24 -29.97
CA TYR A 72 -2.97 15.80 -29.56
C TYR A 72 -3.95 16.97 -29.42
N TRP A 73 -5.24 16.65 -29.52
CA TRP A 73 -6.36 17.55 -29.31
C TRP A 73 -7.43 16.80 -28.52
N LEU A 74 -7.61 17.19 -27.28
CA LEU A 74 -8.52 16.50 -26.35
C LEU A 74 -9.80 17.32 -26.18
N PRO A 75 -10.96 16.74 -26.53
CA PRO A 75 -12.24 17.32 -26.21
C PRO A 75 -12.54 17.07 -24.73
N THR A 76 -12.52 18.12 -23.93
CA THR A 76 -12.77 18.01 -22.48
C THR A 76 -13.60 19.18 -21.97
N ASP A 77 -14.45 18.91 -20.98
CA ASP A 77 -15.14 19.92 -20.21
C ASP A 77 -14.35 20.35 -18.96
N LYS A 78 -13.12 19.83 -18.79
CA LYS A 78 -12.17 20.13 -17.72
C LYS A 78 -12.64 19.80 -16.30
N ARG A 79 -13.74 19.06 -16.14
CA ARG A 79 -14.24 18.71 -14.81
C ARG A 79 -13.29 17.83 -14.00
N GLY A 80 -12.48 16.98 -14.67
CA GLY A 80 -11.46 16.16 -14.00
C GLY A 80 -10.33 16.97 -13.37
N GLY A 81 -10.15 18.23 -13.78
CA GLY A 81 -9.14 19.15 -13.26
C GLY A 81 -7.71 18.86 -13.73
N SER A 82 -7.49 17.83 -14.54
CA SER A 82 -6.16 17.47 -15.06
C SER A 82 -6.22 16.85 -16.45
N VAL A 83 -5.12 16.97 -17.19
CA VAL A 83 -4.81 16.18 -18.38
C VAL A 83 -3.58 15.34 -18.10
N PHE A 84 -3.56 14.09 -18.57
CA PHE A 84 -2.47 13.17 -18.33
C PHE A 84 -2.20 12.27 -19.52
N ILE A 85 -1.00 11.69 -19.57
CA ILE A 85 -0.61 10.70 -20.57
C ILE A 85 -0.51 9.31 -19.94
N THR A 86 -0.83 8.28 -20.71
CA THR A 86 -0.43 6.91 -20.39
C THR A 86 1.03 6.76 -20.83
N ILE A 87 1.99 6.73 -19.87
CA ILE A 87 3.41 6.58 -20.17
C ILE A 87 3.62 5.30 -20.97
N PRO A 88 4.25 5.37 -22.16
CA PRO A 88 4.47 4.19 -22.97
C PRO A 88 5.59 3.28 -22.40
N SER A 89 5.53 2.00 -22.71
CA SER A 89 6.60 1.05 -22.41
C SER A 89 7.97 1.53 -22.93
N GLY A 90 9.03 1.37 -22.14
CA GLY A 90 10.38 1.80 -22.49
C GLY A 90 10.64 3.30 -22.30
N TYR A 91 9.77 4.00 -21.58
CA TYR A 91 9.94 5.41 -21.27
C TYR A 91 9.60 5.71 -19.80
N GLU A 92 10.17 6.82 -19.30
CA GLU A 92 9.85 7.44 -18.01
C GLU A 92 9.47 8.90 -18.22
N ALA A 93 8.54 9.39 -17.42
CA ALA A 93 8.26 10.83 -17.32
C ALA A 93 9.32 11.51 -16.44
N GLU A 94 9.54 12.82 -16.67
CA GLU A 94 10.28 13.63 -15.70
C GLU A 94 9.63 13.51 -14.32
N ALA A 95 10.41 13.67 -13.25
CA ALA A 95 9.89 13.52 -11.89
C ALA A 95 10.09 14.79 -11.07
N ASP A 96 9.18 15.05 -10.15
CA ASP A 96 9.31 15.99 -9.06
C ASP A 96 9.66 15.20 -7.79
N GLY A 97 10.96 15.11 -7.51
CA GLY A 97 11.45 14.14 -6.54
C GLY A 97 11.12 12.72 -6.97
N VAL A 98 10.22 12.05 -6.22
CA VAL A 98 9.78 10.69 -6.53
C VAL A 98 8.51 10.63 -7.38
N PHE A 99 7.81 11.75 -7.59
CA PHE A 99 6.51 11.78 -8.27
C PHE A 99 6.68 12.06 -9.76
N PRO A 100 6.27 11.15 -10.67
CA PRO A 100 6.41 11.34 -12.10
C PRO A 100 5.44 12.41 -12.64
N ARG A 101 5.95 13.29 -13.51
CA ARG A 101 5.19 14.38 -14.15
C ARG A 101 4.52 13.94 -15.45
N PHE A 102 3.60 13.01 -15.35
CA PHE A 102 2.80 12.52 -16.49
C PHE A 102 1.47 13.26 -16.64
N TRP A 103 1.18 14.24 -15.81
CA TRP A 103 -0.06 15.01 -15.78
C TRP A 103 0.20 16.50 -15.60
N ALA A 104 -0.82 17.31 -15.95
CA ALA A 104 -0.84 18.74 -15.72
C ALA A 104 -2.24 19.17 -15.26
N ALA A 105 -2.30 20.17 -14.36
CA ALA A 105 -3.56 20.77 -13.95
C ALA A 105 -4.18 21.56 -15.10
N LEU A 106 -5.52 21.55 -15.22
CA LEU A 106 -6.28 22.33 -16.16
C LEU A 106 -6.75 23.63 -15.46
N GLU A 107 -6.15 24.75 -15.81
CA GLU A 107 -6.31 26.02 -15.12
C GLU A 107 -7.18 27.03 -15.89
N ALA A 108 -7.19 26.92 -17.22
CA ALA A 108 -7.98 27.84 -18.03
C ALA A 108 -9.48 27.57 -17.88
N PRO A 109 -10.32 28.62 -17.89
CA PRO A 109 -11.76 28.49 -17.80
C PRO A 109 -12.37 27.52 -18.81
N ARG A 110 -13.51 26.93 -18.46
CA ARG A 110 -14.27 26.07 -19.35
C ARG A 110 -14.57 26.80 -20.68
N GLY A 111 -14.24 26.16 -21.80
CA GLY A 111 -14.41 26.72 -23.14
C GLY A 111 -13.18 27.45 -23.70
N GLU A 112 -12.20 27.80 -22.87
CA GLU A 112 -10.89 28.29 -23.34
C GLU A 112 -9.96 27.14 -23.66
N VAL A 113 -9.08 27.35 -24.66
CA VAL A 113 -8.11 26.34 -25.09
C VAL A 113 -6.81 26.58 -24.36
N GLU A 114 -6.26 25.50 -23.78
CA GLU A 114 -4.93 25.51 -23.16
C GLU A 114 -4.01 24.43 -23.76
N GLN A 115 -2.71 24.65 -23.67
CA GLN A 115 -1.70 23.74 -24.21
C GLN A 115 -0.82 23.20 -23.10
N HIS A 116 -0.72 21.85 -23.06
CA HIS A 116 0.18 21.12 -22.16
C HIS A 116 1.05 20.15 -22.96
N ASP A 117 2.35 20.31 -22.84
CA ASP A 117 3.33 19.44 -23.48
C ASP A 117 3.93 18.48 -22.45
N PHE A 118 4.18 17.24 -22.83
CA PHE A 118 4.77 16.21 -21.97
C PHE A 118 6.13 15.75 -22.49
N HIS A 119 7.04 15.46 -21.59
CA HIS A 119 8.41 15.05 -21.91
C HIS A 119 8.72 13.70 -21.30
N LEU A 120 9.19 12.79 -22.12
CA LEU A 120 9.58 11.44 -21.75
C LEU A 120 11.05 11.21 -22.07
N THR A 121 11.67 10.35 -21.30
CA THR A 121 13.05 9.86 -21.52
C THR A 121 12.99 8.37 -21.81
N LYS A 122 13.69 7.94 -22.87
CA LYS A 122 13.79 6.53 -23.21
C LYS A 122 14.63 5.79 -22.17
N VAL A 123 14.14 4.64 -21.72
CA VAL A 123 14.80 3.78 -20.74
C VAL A 123 14.63 2.32 -21.11
N ASP A 124 15.51 1.46 -20.59
CA ASP A 124 15.27 0.03 -20.56
C ASP A 124 14.62 -0.33 -19.23
N ASN A 125 13.36 -0.73 -19.27
CA ASN A 125 12.57 -1.12 -18.11
C ASN A 125 11.80 -2.43 -18.32
N ASP A 126 12.23 -3.26 -19.29
CA ASP A 126 11.62 -4.57 -19.53
C ASP A 126 11.83 -5.51 -18.32
N ARG A 127 12.99 -5.35 -17.65
CA ARG A 127 13.22 -5.91 -16.31
C ARG A 127 13.12 -4.79 -15.29
N HIS A 128 12.22 -4.96 -14.32
CA HIS A 128 12.04 -3.97 -13.26
C HIS A 128 11.52 -4.62 -11.97
N VAL A 129 11.61 -3.85 -10.90
CA VAL A 129 10.98 -4.16 -9.62
C VAL A 129 9.91 -3.11 -9.34
N MET A 130 8.73 -3.58 -8.99
CA MET A 130 7.63 -2.74 -8.52
C MET A 130 7.39 -3.01 -7.04
N LEU A 131 7.52 -1.99 -6.21
CA LEU A 131 7.23 -2.04 -4.79
C LEU A 131 5.78 -1.63 -4.56
N ALA A 132 4.99 -2.47 -3.93
CA ALA A 132 3.64 -2.13 -3.53
C ALA A 132 3.63 -1.72 -2.06
N VAL A 133 3.37 -0.44 -1.81
CA VAL A 133 3.29 0.17 -0.48
C VAL A 133 1.89 0.74 -0.26
N THR A 134 1.41 0.74 0.96
CA THR A 134 0.06 1.21 1.28
C THR A 134 -0.04 1.64 2.74
N ASP A 135 -1.07 2.43 3.04
CA ASP A 135 -1.44 2.77 4.41
C ASP A 135 -0.25 3.31 5.21
N ILE A 136 0.43 4.30 4.64
CA ILE A 136 1.58 4.96 5.26
C ILE A 136 1.14 5.79 6.47
N HIS A 137 -0.02 6.46 6.40
CA HIS A 137 -0.67 7.18 7.50
C HIS A 137 0.23 8.15 8.25
N LEU A 138 1.06 8.94 7.55
CA LEU A 138 1.82 9.99 8.21
C LEU A 138 0.86 11.11 8.69
N SER A 139 0.99 11.48 9.95
CA SER A 139 0.07 12.41 10.60
C SER A 139 0.70 13.20 11.75
N ASN A 140 2.03 13.14 11.87
CA ASN A 140 2.82 13.78 12.92
C ASN A 140 2.38 13.34 14.33
N GLN A 141 2.21 12.01 14.52
CA GLN A 141 1.91 11.40 15.81
C GLN A 141 2.56 10.02 15.95
N PHE A 142 2.67 9.50 17.15
CA PHE A 142 3.27 8.19 17.43
C PHE A 142 4.67 7.99 16.83
N SER A 143 5.46 9.08 16.75
CA SER A 143 6.78 9.08 16.11
C SER A 143 6.75 8.52 14.67
N ASP A 144 5.64 8.67 13.95
CA ASP A 144 5.41 8.10 12.62
C ASP A 144 6.44 8.58 11.60
N ILE A 145 6.70 9.90 11.52
CA ILE A 145 7.68 10.48 10.60
C ILE A 145 9.10 9.96 10.92
N GLU A 146 9.46 9.87 12.21
CA GLU A 146 10.76 9.31 12.63
C GLU A 146 10.87 7.84 12.22
N GLN A 147 9.85 7.03 12.52
CA GLN A 147 9.83 5.61 12.16
C GLN A 147 9.87 5.40 10.65
N PHE A 148 9.12 6.20 9.89
CA PHE A 148 9.15 6.19 8.44
C PHE A 148 10.56 6.47 7.89
N CYS A 149 11.17 7.57 8.33
CA CYS A 149 12.49 8.01 7.86
C CYS A 149 13.64 7.12 8.33
N THR A 150 13.54 6.50 9.53
CA THR A 150 14.66 5.75 10.13
C THR A 150 14.54 4.24 10.03
N ARG A 151 13.35 3.72 9.70
CA ARG A 151 13.10 2.27 9.61
C ARG A 151 12.63 1.86 8.21
N PHE A 152 11.53 2.46 7.72
CA PHE A 152 10.95 2.05 6.43
C PHE A 152 11.85 2.47 5.24
N VAL A 153 12.17 3.76 5.08
CA VAL A 153 12.97 4.22 3.94
C VAL A 153 14.34 3.55 3.86
N PRO A 154 15.10 3.37 4.96
CA PRO A 154 16.34 2.60 4.94
C PRO A 154 16.16 1.12 4.55
N SER A 155 15.05 0.49 4.94
CA SER A 155 14.74 -0.88 4.52
C SER A 155 14.56 -0.99 3.00
N VAL A 156 13.86 -0.01 2.39
CA VAL A 156 13.67 0.06 0.93
C VAL A 156 15.01 0.34 0.24
N ASN A 157 15.79 1.31 0.71
CA ASN A 157 17.09 1.64 0.14
C ASN A 157 18.04 0.43 0.15
N LYS A 158 18.09 -0.31 1.26
CA LYS A 158 18.88 -1.53 1.38
C LYS A 158 18.46 -2.61 0.37
N LEU A 159 17.14 -2.75 0.12
CA LEU A 159 16.66 -3.66 -0.93
C LEU A 159 17.17 -3.22 -2.29
N VAL A 160 16.99 -1.93 -2.63
CA VAL A 160 17.33 -1.37 -3.94
C VAL A 160 18.85 -1.45 -4.21
N GLU A 161 19.68 -1.17 -3.21
CA GLU A 161 21.14 -1.35 -3.31
C GLU A 161 21.52 -2.79 -3.69
N GLY A 162 20.76 -3.78 -3.20
CA GLY A 162 20.98 -5.19 -3.52
C GLY A 162 20.53 -5.62 -4.92
N LEU A 163 19.74 -4.79 -5.62
CA LEU A 163 19.21 -5.11 -6.97
C LEU A 163 20.14 -4.68 -8.12
N GLY A 164 21.18 -3.89 -7.83
CA GLY A 164 22.11 -3.35 -8.84
C GLY A 164 21.40 -2.40 -9.82
N ASP A 165 21.60 -2.58 -11.12
CA ASP A 165 21.10 -1.67 -12.16
C ASP A 165 19.62 -1.91 -12.55
N VAL A 166 18.90 -2.76 -11.82
CA VAL A 166 17.47 -3.01 -12.10
C VAL A 166 16.66 -1.76 -11.69
N ARG A 167 15.80 -1.29 -12.58
CA ARG A 167 14.93 -0.14 -12.30
C ARG A 167 13.88 -0.50 -11.25
N VAL A 168 13.65 0.43 -10.34
CA VAL A 168 12.70 0.28 -9.24
C VAL A 168 11.63 1.36 -9.34
N TYR A 169 10.39 0.96 -9.20
CA TYR A 169 9.21 1.81 -9.14
C TYR A 169 8.36 1.44 -7.94
N SER A 170 7.43 2.30 -7.56
CA SER A 170 6.51 2.02 -6.46
C SER A 170 5.07 2.34 -6.82
N LEU A 171 4.15 1.50 -6.36
CA LEU A 171 2.72 1.76 -6.25
C LEU A 171 2.43 2.13 -4.80
N ASN A 172 1.88 3.31 -4.56
CA ASN A 172 1.30 3.66 -3.27
C ASN A 172 -0.22 3.57 -3.39
N MET A 173 -0.82 2.57 -2.75
CA MET A 173 -2.24 2.29 -2.85
C MET A 173 -3.11 3.12 -1.88
N GLY A 174 -2.68 4.33 -1.56
CA GLY A 174 -3.47 5.27 -0.78
C GLY A 174 -3.25 5.22 0.73
N ASP A 175 -4.00 6.07 1.44
CA ASP A 175 -3.84 6.37 2.86
C ASP A 175 -2.39 6.81 3.16
N SER A 176 -1.89 7.74 2.30
CA SER A 176 -0.57 8.36 2.47
C SER A 176 -0.49 9.17 3.75
N THR A 177 -1.60 9.82 4.11
CA THR A 177 -1.76 10.65 5.31
C THR A 177 -2.97 10.17 6.13
N TRP A 178 -3.29 10.91 7.17
CA TRP A 178 -4.49 10.65 7.98
C TRP A 178 -5.30 11.93 8.13
N ASP A 179 -6.32 12.11 7.31
CA ASP A 179 -7.19 13.28 7.20
C ASP A 179 -7.71 13.81 8.55
N GLY A 180 -7.99 12.93 9.50
CA GLY A 180 -8.43 13.30 10.85
C GLY A 180 -7.45 14.19 11.62
N TYR A 181 -6.21 14.28 11.17
CA TYR A 181 -5.14 15.04 11.80
C TYR A 181 -4.54 16.16 10.94
N TRP A 182 -5.03 16.37 9.72
CA TRP A 182 -4.51 17.42 8.83
C TRP A 182 -4.49 18.79 9.47
N TYR A 183 -5.55 19.13 10.18
CA TYR A 183 -5.72 20.45 10.79
C TYR A 183 -5.21 20.54 12.24
N THR A 184 -5.27 19.46 12.99
CA THR A 184 -4.83 19.44 14.40
C THR A 184 -3.32 19.24 14.53
N ASN A 185 -2.72 18.43 13.67
CA ASN A 185 -1.29 18.11 13.71
C ASN A 185 -0.50 18.82 12.62
N LEU A 186 -1.18 19.58 11.74
CA LEU A 186 -0.59 20.36 10.64
C LEU A 186 0.26 19.45 9.72
N TYR A 187 -0.30 18.30 9.35
CA TYR A 187 0.32 17.36 8.44
C TYR A 187 -0.70 16.84 7.42
N SER A 188 -0.57 17.28 6.19
CA SER A 188 -1.47 16.98 5.06
C SER A 188 -0.71 16.35 3.89
N LEU A 189 -1.37 16.22 2.73
CA LEU A 189 -0.76 15.72 1.49
C LEU A 189 0.42 16.58 1.01
N ASP A 190 0.39 17.91 1.22
CA ASP A 190 1.53 18.78 0.90
C ASP A 190 2.77 18.44 1.74
N ASP A 191 2.55 18.06 3.01
CA ASP A 191 3.63 17.65 3.92
C ASP A 191 4.16 16.27 3.55
N PHE A 192 3.28 15.35 3.18
CA PHE A 192 3.66 14.04 2.67
C PHE A 192 4.52 14.16 1.40
N HIS A 193 4.07 14.94 0.42
CA HIS A 193 4.80 15.19 -0.82
C HIS A 193 6.21 15.76 -0.54
N ARG A 194 6.29 16.74 0.36
CA ARG A 194 7.58 17.31 0.81
C ARG A 194 8.46 16.27 1.50
N THR A 195 7.87 15.45 2.40
CA THR A 195 8.60 14.40 3.11
C THR A 195 9.20 13.41 2.12
N MET A 196 8.41 12.92 1.17
CA MET A 196 8.89 11.98 0.15
C MET A 196 10.06 12.54 -0.68
N ASN A 197 10.02 13.83 -1.01
CA ASN A 197 11.06 14.48 -1.82
C ASN A 197 12.38 14.68 -1.07
N ILE A 198 12.39 14.67 0.27
CA ILE A 198 13.60 14.92 1.07
C ILE A 198 14.18 13.67 1.75
N VAL A 199 13.40 12.57 1.90
CA VAL A 199 13.88 11.40 2.65
C VAL A 199 14.76 10.46 1.84
N GLY A 200 14.96 10.73 0.54
CA GLY A 200 15.78 9.87 -0.33
C GLY A 200 15.13 8.52 -0.63
N TYR A 201 13.80 8.48 -0.78
CA TYR A 201 13.09 7.29 -1.23
C TYR A 201 13.47 6.99 -2.69
N PRO A 202 13.76 5.72 -3.07
CA PRO A 202 14.29 5.40 -4.38
C PRO A 202 13.17 5.19 -5.43
N GLY A 203 13.48 5.57 -6.67
CA GLY A 203 12.61 5.34 -7.82
C GLY A 203 11.41 6.27 -7.92
N GLN A 204 10.60 6.06 -8.95
CA GLN A 204 9.35 6.81 -9.15
C GLN A 204 8.19 6.14 -8.43
N MET A 205 7.29 6.94 -7.84
CA MET A 205 6.12 6.47 -7.10
C MET A 205 4.83 6.94 -7.77
N PHE A 206 3.97 5.99 -8.12
CA PHE A 206 2.62 6.19 -8.64
C PHE A 206 1.62 6.01 -7.49
N CYS A 207 0.69 6.95 -7.32
CA CYS A 207 -0.19 6.99 -6.17
C CYS A 207 -1.65 6.78 -6.55
N ALA A 208 -2.36 5.93 -5.81
CA ALA A 208 -3.82 5.90 -5.73
C ALA A 208 -4.30 6.68 -4.50
N MET A 209 -5.55 7.05 -4.49
CA MET A 209 -6.19 7.74 -3.37
C MET A 209 -6.79 6.74 -2.39
N GLY A 210 -6.57 6.95 -1.07
CA GLY A 210 -7.22 6.21 0.00
C GLY A 210 -8.33 6.99 0.68
N ASN A 211 -9.04 6.36 1.61
CA ASN A 211 -10.14 7.03 2.32
C ASN A 211 -9.64 8.14 3.27
N HIS A 212 -8.40 8.08 3.72
CA HIS A 212 -7.76 9.10 4.56
C HIS A 212 -7.00 10.18 3.77
N ASP A 213 -7.09 10.17 2.45
CA ASP A 213 -6.52 11.20 1.56
C ASP A 213 -7.59 12.20 1.09
N ASN A 214 -8.81 12.12 1.62
CA ASN A 214 -9.90 13.07 1.42
C ASN A 214 -9.88 14.20 2.46
N ASP A 215 -10.25 15.41 2.06
CA ASP A 215 -10.38 16.52 3.01
C ASP A 215 -11.62 16.36 3.90
N GLY A 216 -11.39 15.95 5.13
CA GLY A 216 -12.45 15.78 6.13
C GLY A 216 -13.18 17.08 6.53
N ALA A 217 -12.68 18.25 6.13
CA ALA A 217 -13.37 19.53 6.35
C ALA A 217 -14.45 19.83 5.30
N THR A 218 -14.53 19.03 4.23
CA THR A 218 -15.51 19.21 3.15
C THR A 218 -16.91 18.90 3.66
N VAL A 219 -17.81 19.87 3.50
CA VAL A 219 -19.21 19.77 3.95
C VAL A 219 -20.00 18.85 3.01
N HIS A 220 -20.99 18.15 3.55
CA HIS A 220 -21.88 17.29 2.77
C HIS A 220 -22.57 18.04 1.63
N SER A 221 -22.50 17.48 0.42
CA SER A 221 -23.13 17.97 -0.80
C SER A 221 -23.27 16.82 -1.81
N ASP A 222 -23.97 17.04 -2.90
CA ASP A 222 -24.06 16.07 -4.02
C ASP A 222 -22.71 15.88 -4.74
N THR A 223 -21.74 16.77 -4.51
CA THR A 223 -20.39 16.73 -5.09
C THR A 223 -19.30 16.45 -4.06
N VAL A 224 -19.67 16.05 -2.85
CA VAL A 224 -18.74 15.91 -1.71
C VAL A 224 -17.53 15.02 -2.01
N ASP A 225 -17.70 13.94 -2.76
CA ASP A 225 -16.62 13.05 -3.18
C ASP A 225 -15.57 13.76 -4.04
N PHE A 226 -16.05 14.53 -5.02
CA PHE A 226 -15.17 15.31 -5.88
C PHE A 226 -14.52 16.47 -5.12
N ASP A 227 -15.27 17.16 -4.27
CA ASP A 227 -14.79 18.33 -3.53
C ASP A 227 -13.76 17.91 -2.46
N ALA A 228 -13.99 16.81 -1.74
CA ALA A 228 -13.07 16.29 -0.73
C ALA A 228 -11.75 15.79 -1.34
N SER A 229 -11.77 15.36 -2.59
CA SER A 229 -10.54 14.94 -3.31
C SER A 229 -9.71 16.11 -3.86
N ALA A 230 -10.14 17.37 -3.72
CA ALA A 230 -9.46 18.52 -4.31
C ALA A 230 -7.98 18.68 -3.87
N PRO A 231 -7.61 18.52 -2.58
CA PRO A 231 -6.20 18.55 -2.17
C PRO A 231 -5.37 17.44 -2.82
N TYR A 232 -5.91 16.21 -2.90
CA TYR A 232 -5.25 15.10 -3.57
C TYR A 232 -5.00 15.42 -5.05
N ARG A 233 -6.02 15.84 -5.78
CA ARG A 233 -5.91 16.18 -7.21
C ARG A 233 -4.92 17.31 -7.48
N ARG A 234 -4.77 18.25 -6.56
CA ARG A 234 -3.82 19.35 -6.65
C ARG A 234 -2.37 18.89 -6.41
N VAL A 235 -2.14 17.99 -5.44
CA VAL A 235 -0.81 17.61 -4.99
C VAL A 235 -0.30 16.36 -5.71
N MET A 236 -1.16 15.34 -5.81
CA MET A 236 -0.80 14.00 -6.30
C MET A 236 -1.22 13.75 -7.76
N GLY A 237 -2.17 14.52 -8.28
CA GLY A 237 -2.65 14.42 -9.66
C GLY A 237 -3.99 13.71 -9.83
N PRO A 238 -4.24 13.10 -11.00
CA PRO A 238 -5.50 12.46 -11.30
C PRO A 238 -5.81 11.32 -10.33
N ARG A 239 -7.09 11.13 -9.98
CA ARG A 239 -7.56 10.08 -9.07
C ARG A 239 -7.40 8.68 -9.66
N TYR A 240 -7.43 8.58 -10.98
CA TYR A 240 -7.22 7.34 -11.72
C TYR A 240 -6.51 7.61 -13.06
N TYR A 241 -5.67 6.69 -13.47
CA TYR A 241 -4.82 6.79 -14.66
C TYR A 241 -4.14 5.46 -14.95
N SER A 242 -3.43 5.37 -16.10
CA SER A 242 -2.65 4.20 -16.46
C SER A 242 -1.24 4.58 -16.95
N PHE A 243 -0.34 3.60 -16.92
CA PHE A 243 1.02 3.70 -17.45
C PHE A 243 1.57 2.32 -17.78
N ASN A 244 2.63 2.26 -18.60
CA ASN A 244 3.27 1.00 -18.94
C ASN A 244 4.73 1.00 -18.50
N ILE A 245 5.16 -0.09 -17.88
CA ILE A 245 6.57 -0.35 -17.58
C ILE A 245 6.89 -1.75 -18.13
N GLY A 246 7.90 -1.83 -19.02
CA GLY A 246 8.21 -3.08 -19.71
C GLY A 246 7.00 -3.65 -20.46
N LYS A 247 6.64 -4.89 -20.17
CA LYS A 247 5.49 -5.58 -20.77
C LYS A 247 4.21 -5.49 -19.95
N VAL A 248 4.22 -4.78 -18.85
CA VAL A 248 3.09 -4.70 -17.92
C VAL A 248 2.31 -3.41 -18.12
N HIS A 249 1.00 -3.51 -18.14
CA HIS A 249 0.09 -2.39 -18.09
C HIS A 249 -0.36 -2.16 -16.64
N TYR A 250 -0.03 -0.99 -16.09
CA TYR A 250 -0.37 -0.58 -14.73
C TYR A 250 -1.53 0.41 -14.76
N ILE A 251 -2.48 0.22 -13.86
CA ILE A 251 -3.66 1.08 -13.72
C ILE A 251 -3.80 1.46 -12.25
N MET A 252 -3.93 2.76 -11.98
CA MET A 252 -4.31 3.27 -10.68
C MET A 252 -5.78 3.61 -10.71
N LEU A 253 -6.57 3.09 -9.77
CA LEU A 253 -8.01 3.37 -9.64
C LEU A 253 -8.31 4.00 -8.29
N ASP A 254 -9.34 4.84 -8.27
CA ASP A 254 -9.97 5.31 -7.05
C ASP A 254 -11.24 4.50 -6.79
N ASN A 255 -11.22 3.67 -5.76
CA ASN A 255 -12.37 2.86 -5.38
C ASN A 255 -12.98 3.27 -4.02
N ILE A 256 -12.74 4.53 -3.63
CA ILE A 256 -13.30 5.16 -2.44
C ILE A 256 -14.21 6.31 -2.87
N VAL A 257 -15.49 6.13 -2.77
CA VAL A 257 -16.47 7.22 -2.95
C VAL A 257 -16.73 7.83 -1.57
N TYR A 258 -16.20 9.02 -1.34
CA TYR A 258 -16.30 9.70 -0.05
C TYR A 258 -17.72 10.18 0.21
N VAL A 259 -18.24 9.86 1.38
CA VAL A 259 -19.57 10.28 1.84
C VAL A 259 -19.42 10.96 3.19
N ASN A 260 -19.90 12.18 3.31
CA ASN A 260 -19.91 12.92 4.55
C ASN A 260 -21.35 13.21 5.00
N THR A 261 -21.87 12.43 5.93
CA THR A 261 -23.21 12.66 6.45
C THR A 261 -23.20 13.81 7.46
N PRO A 262 -24.21 14.72 7.41
CA PRO A 262 -24.29 15.80 8.38
C PRO A 262 -24.27 15.31 9.82
N LYS A 263 -23.48 15.96 10.66
CA LYS A 263 -23.39 15.72 12.11
C LYS A 263 -23.10 17.03 12.82
N ASP A 264 -23.44 17.09 14.11
CA ASP A 264 -23.12 18.24 14.95
C ASP A 264 -21.63 18.59 14.91
N ASP A 265 -21.35 19.87 15.03
CA ASP A 265 -20.05 20.48 14.88
C ASP A 265 -18.93 19.77 15.69
N ARG A 266 -17.76 19.62 15.09
CA ARG A 266 -16.60 18.99 15.71
C ARG A 266 -15.47 20.00 15.90
N SER A 267 -14.81 19.90 17.04
CA SER A 267 -13.71 20.79 17.43
C SER A 267 -12.42 20.59 16.62
N ASP A 268 -12.30 19.51 15.86
CA ASP A 268 -11.12 19.11 15.08
C ASP A 268 -11.14 19.62 13.62
N LYS A 269 -12.06 20.54 13.29
CA LYS A 269 -12.31 21.07 11.93
C LYS A 269 -12.82 20.03 10.93
N ILE A 270 -13.20 18.85 11.38
CA ILE A 270 -13.80 17.82 10.52
C ILE A 270 -15.30 18.09 10.40
N ALA A 271 -15.82 18.19 9.19
CA ALA A 271 -17.23 18.34 8.91
C ALA A 271 -17.95 16.98 8.93
N GLY A 272 -19.10 16.91 9.58
CA GLY A 272 -19.96 15.73 9.56
C GLY A 272 -19.35 14.44 10.10
N LYS A 273 -20.00 13.31 9.77
CA LYS A 273 -19.51 11.96 10.02
C LYS A 273 -18.88 11.46 8.73
N ARG A 274 -17.57 11.42 8.69
CA ARG A 274 -16.82 10.87 7.54
C ARG A 274 -17.17 9.39 7.35
N ASP A 275 -17.52 9.06 6.11
CA ASP A 275 -17.82 7.70 5.67
C ASP A 275 -17.47 7.56 4.20
N TYR A 276 -17.50 6.35 3.65
CA TYR A 276 -17.22 6.10 2.25
C TYR A 276 -17.91 4.82 1.77
N ILE A 277 -18.15 4.78 0.46
CA ILE A 277 -18.60 3.59 -0.26
C ILE A 277 -17.41 3.06 -1.05
N ARG A 278 -17.08 1.77 -0.89
CA ARG A 278 -16.04 1.11 -1.67
C ARG A 278 -16.62 0.70 -3.02
N ARG A 279 -16.29 1.46 -4.04
CA ARG A 279 -16.82 1.28 -5.39
C ARG A 279 -15.92 2.00 -6.40
N VAL A 280 -15.69 1.40 -7.56
CA VAL A 280 -15.25 2.11 -8.76
C VAL A 280 -16.51 2.61 -9.48
N ASP A 281 -16.64 3.92 -9.66
CA ASP A 281 -17.85 4.51 -10.24
C ASP A 281 -18.00 4.22 -11.76
N ASP A 282 -19.17 4.52 -12.32
CA ASP A 282 -19.49 4.19 -13.71
C ASP A 282 -18.63 4.96 -14.70
N GLU A 283 -18.33 6.24 -14.42
CA GLU A 283 -17.50 7.08 -15.28
C GLU A 283 -16.07 6.53 -15.35
N GLN A 284 -15.53 6.16 -14.21
CA GLN A 284 -14.19 5.57 -14.13
C GLN A 284 -14.14 4.18 -14.82
N ARG A 285 -15.18 3.34 -14.65
CA ARG A 285 -15.26 2.05 -15.36
C ARG A 285 -15.37 2.22 -16.88
N ASP A 286 -16.08 3.25 -17.35
CA ASP A 286 -16.17 3.58 -18.78
C ASP A 286 -14.84 4.07 -19.35
N TRP A 287 -14.09 4.86 -18.58
CA TRP A 287 -12.74 5.24 -18.92
C TRP A 287 -11.82 4.00 -18.95
N LEU A 288 -11.87 3.15 -17.93
CA LEU A 288 -11.09 1.92 -17.81
C LEU A 288 -11.27 1.00 -19.02
N ARG A 289 -12.52 0.79 -19.47
CA ARG A 289 -12.79 -0.03 -20.66
C ARG A 289 -12.15 0.54 -21.93
N ARG A 290 -12.13 1.87 -22.08
CA ARG A 290 -11.49 2.55 -23.22
C ARG A 290 -9.97 2.45 -23.14
N ASP A 291 -9.39 2.57 -21.97
CA ASP A 291 -7.96 2.41 -21.74
C ASP A 291 -7.52 0.97 -22.04
N LEU A 292 -8.20 -0.02 -21.47
CA LEU A 292 -7.96 -1.44 -21.73
C LEU A 292 -8.14 -1.85 -23.20
N ALA A 293 -8.98 -1.14 -23.96
CA ALA A 293 -9.13 -1.37 -25.41
C ALA A 293 -7.86 -1.00 -26.20
N LEU A 294 -6.99 -0.15 -25.66
CA LEU A 294 -5.70 0.20 -26.25
C LEU A 294 -4.64 -0.87 -26.00
N VAL A 295 -4.79 -1.72 -25.00
CA VAL A 295 -3.89 -2.84 -24.69
C VAL A 295 -4.15 -3.98 -25.66
N LYS A 296 -3.23 -4.17 -26.61
CA LYS A 296 -3.40 -5.16 -27.69
C LYS A 296 -3.03 -6.58 -27.28
N ASP A 297 -2.03 -6.72 -26.46
CA ASP A 297 -1.53 -8.01 -25.98
C ASP A 297 -2.28 -8.41 -24.70
N LYS A 298 -3.29 -9.25 -24.84
CA LYS A 298 -4.14 -9.70 -23.72
C LYS A 298 -3.50 -10.78 -22.84
N THR A 299 -2.33 -11.28 -23.23
CA THR A 299 -1.53 -12.25 -22.47
C THR A 299 -0.45 -11.58 -21.61
N ALA A 300 -0.31 -10.24 -21.73
CA ALA A 300 0.59 -9.46 -20.89
C ALA A 300 -0.09 -9.17 -19.53
N PRO A 301 0.69 -9.16 -18.44
CA PRO A 301 0.14 -8.84 -17.14
C PRO A 301 -0.51 -7.45 -17.08
N VAL A 302 -1.64 -7.36 -16.41
CA VAL A 302 -2.29 -6.10 -16.05
C VAL A 302 -2.31 -5.99 -14.53
N VAL A 303 -1.69 -4.93 -14.00
CA VAL A 303 -1.65 -4.66 -12.56
C VAL A 303 -2.55 -3.48 -12.24
N VAL A 304 -3.55 -3.68 -11.40
CA VAL A 304 -4.53 -2.67 -11.02
C VAL A 304 -4.36 -2.34 -9.54
N ALA A 305 -3.82 -1.18 -9.26
CA ALA A 305 -3.62 -0.70 -7.90
C ALA A 305 -4.79 0.19 -7.47
N MET A 306 -5.34 -0.09 -6.29
CA MET A 306 -6.43 0.66 -5.69
C MET A 306 -6.38 0.54 -4.17
N HIS A 307 -7.12 1.37 -3.44
CA HIS A 307 -6.99 1.36 -2.00
C HIS A 307 -7.70 0.18 -1.33
N ALA A 308 -9.00 0.02 -1.54
CA ALA A 308 -9.76 -1.05 -0.89
C ALA A 308 -9.75 -2.34 -1.70
N ALA A 309 -9.60 -3.48 -1.01
CA ALA A 309 -9.64 -4.78 -1.66
C ALA A 309 -11.00 -5.06 -2.33
N THR A 310 -10.97 -5.53 -3.56
CA THR A 310 -12.14 -5.95 -4.33
C THR A 310 -12.64 -7.33 -3.89
N TYR A 311 -11.73 -8.21 -3.55
CA TYR A 311 -11.99 -9.55 -3.02
C TYR A 311 -11.23 -9.78 -1.73
N ARG A 312 -11.74 -10.67 -0.89
CA ARG A 312 -11.13 -11.00 0.40
C ARG A 312 -10.95 -12.50 0.55
N TYR A 313 -9.75 -12.90 0.90
CA TYR A 313 -9.43 -14.26 1.30
C TYR A 313 -9.59 -14.45 2.80
N ASN A 314 -10.27 -15.50 3.20
CA ASN A 314 -10.41 -15.90 4.60
C ASN A 314 -9.45 -17.06 4.91
N LYS A 315 -8.38 -16.77 5.64
CA LYS A 315 -7.32 -17.74 6.03
C LYS A 315 -7.87 -18.95 6.85
N PHE A 316 -9.05 -18.82 7.45
CA PHE A 316 -9.58 -19.89 8.29
C PHE A 316 -10.32 -20.97 7.49
N ASN A 317 -11.03 -20.61 6.44
CA ASN A 317 -11.86 -21.52 5.65
C ASN A 317 -11.56 -21.54 4.15
N ASP A 318 -10.49 -20.88 3.73
CA ASP A 318 -9.98 -20.77 2.35
C ASP A 318 -11.01 -20.20 1.34
N LYS A 319 -11.98 -19.44 1.80
CA LYS A 319 -12.97 -18.82 0.92
C LYS A 319 -12.52 -17.46 0.44
N VAL A 320 -12.71 -17.22 -0.85
CA VAL A 320 -12.61 -15.89 -1.48
C VAL A 320 -14.03 -15.34 -1.66
N THR A 321 -14.25 -14.11 -1.25
CA THR A 321 -15.55 -13.44 -1.31
C THR A 321 -15.39 -12.00 -1.82
N PRO A 322 -16.39 -11.43 -2.52
CA PRO A 322 -16.45 -10.01 -2.82
C PRO A 322 -16.30 -9.16 -1.55
N ASN A 323 -15.65 -8.01 -1.66
CA ASN A 323 -15.33 -7.16 -0.51
C ASN A 323 -15.59 -5.65 -0.75
N LEU A 324 -16.00 -5.22 -1.93
CA LEU A 324 -16.55 -3.88 -2.13
C LEU A 324 -17.87 -3.73 -1.37
N SER A 325 -18.40 -2.50 -1.28
CA SER A 325 -19.58 -2.23 -0.44
C SER A 325 -20.79 -3.07 -0.81
N GLU A 326 -20.96 -3.39 -2.11
CA GLU A 326 -21.91 -4.34 -2.60
C GLU A 326 -21.19 -5.41 -3.44
N PRO A 327 -21.60 -6.68 -3.39
CA PRO A 327 -20.97 -7.76 -4.16
C PRO A 327 -20.93 -7.49 -5.67
N GLU A 328 -21.96 -6.83 -6.18
CA GLU A 328 -22.10 -6.47 -7.59
C GLU A 328 -20.99 -5.54 -8.05
N TYR A 329 -20.51 -4.63 -7.21
CA TYR A 329 -19.40 -3.70 -7.55
C TYR A 329 -18.11 -4.48 -7.82
N SER A 330 -17.86 -5.55 -7.07
CA SER A 330 -16.69 -6.42 -7.32
C SER A 330 -16.82 -7.15 -8.67
N ALA A 331 -18.02 -7.67 -8.99
CA ALA A 331 -18.28 -8.34 -10.26
C ALA A 331 -18.19 -7.39 -11.45
N GLU A 332 -18.73 -6.18 -11.34
CA GLU A 332 -18.70 -5.14 -12.38
C GLU A 332 -17.27 -4.69 -12.69
N LEU A 333 -16.42 -4.55 -11.67
CA LEU A 333 -15.01 -4.20 -11.87
C LEU A 333 -14.28 -5.37 -12.54
N LYS A 334 -14.46 -6.61 -12.05
CA LYS A 334 -13.84 -7.79 -12.63
C LYS A 334 -14.19 -7.95 -14.12
N ALA A 335 -15.44 -7.72 -14.50
CA ALA A 335 -15.91 -7.83 -15.89
C ALA A 335 -15.22 -6.85 -16.86
N CYS A 336 -14.60 -5.77 -16.38
CA CYS A 336 -13.80 -4.90 -17.23
C CYS A 336 -12.56 -5.60 -17.80
N PHE A 337 -12.10 -6.66 -17.16
CA PHE A 337 -10.89 -7.40 -17.53
C PHE A 337 -11.16 -8.72 -18.27
N ASP A 338 -12.40 -8.94 -18.69
CA ASP A 338 -12.75 -10.12 -19.49
C ASP A 338 -11.87 -10.18 -20.76
N GLY A 339 -11.27 -11.32 -21.00
CA GLY A 339 -10.37 -11.57 -22.13
C GLY A 339 -8.89 -11.25 -21.87
N PHE A 340 -8.51 -10.77 -20.68
CA PHE A 340 -7.12 -10.73 -20.23
C PHE A 340 -6.76 -12.04 -19.50
N GLU A 341 -5.55 -12.52 -19.71
CA GLU A 341 -5.10 -13.83 -19.19
C GLU A 341 -4.41 -13.72 -17.82
N ASP A 342 -3.88 -12.54 -17.47
CA ASP A 342 -3.06 -12.35 -16.26
C ASP A 342 -3.36 -10.97 -15.65
N VAL A 343 -4.19 -10.95 -14.60
CA VAL A 343 -4.67 -9.74 -13.93
C VAL A 343 -4.36 -9.80 -12.46
N HIS A 344 -3.71 -8.76 -11.96
CA HIS A 344 -3.38 -8.60 -10.56
C HIS A 344 -4.03 -7.34 -10.00
N PHE A 345 -4.95 -7.51 -9.05
CA PHE A 345 -5.41 -6.41 -8.21
C PHE A 345 -4.46 -6.27 -7.03
N VAL A 346 -4.06 -5.05 -6.70
CA VAL A 346 -3.14 -4.75 -5.60
C VAL A 346 -3.79 -3.69 -4.72
N SER A 347 -3.99 -4.00 -3.44
CA SER A 347 -4.78 -3.16 -2.53
C SER A 347 -4.20 -3.14 -1.12
N GLY A 348 -4.72 -2.23 -0.28
CA GLY A 348 -4.36 -2.04 1.11
C GLY A 348 -5.57 -2.02 2.05
N HIS A 349 -5.73 -0.90 2.79
CA HIS A 349 -6.89 -0.53 3.59
C HIS A 349 -7.12 -1.33 4.88
N ILE A 350 -7.01 -2.65 4.85
CA ILE A 350 -7.28 -3.49 6.03
C ILE A 350 -6.02 -3.78 6.87
N HIS A 351 -4.86 -3.29 6.44
CA HIS A 351 -3.56 -3.45 7.11
C HIS A 351 -3.16 -4.91 7.34
N LYS A 352 -3.59 -5.84 6.47
CA LYS A 352 -3.30 -7.27 6.58
C LYS A 352 -2.77 -7.82 5.27
N ASN A 353 -1.89 -8.81 5.36
CA ASN A 353 -1.41 -9.52 4.19
C ASN A 353 -2.36 -10.67 3.84
N LEU A 354 -3.05 -10.55 2.72
CA LEU A 354 -3.95 -11.59 2.19
C LEU A 354 -3.74 -11.72 0.68
N LEU A 355 -3.67 -12.95 0.20
CA LEU A 355 -3.67 -13.24 -1.23
C LEU A 355 -4.95 -13.99 -1.59
N ALA A 356 -5.73 -13.45 -2.52
CA ALA A 356 -6.98 -14.06 -2.98
C ALA A 356 -6.85 -14.48 -4.45
N ARG A 357 -6.77 -15.77 -4.73
CA ARG A 357 -6.93 -16.30 -6.09
C ARG A 357 -8.42 -16.35 -6.40
N VAL A 358 -8.89 -15.35 -7.16
CA VAL A 358 -10.31 -15.18 -7.48
C VAL A 358 -10.74 -16.22 -8.51
N ASP A 359 -9.92 -16.40 -9.53
CA ASP A 359 -10.01 -17.45 -10.54
C ASP A 359 -8.65 -17.69 -11.20
N ASP A 360 -8.62 -18.37 -12.36
CA ASP A 360 -7.39 -18.72 -13.08
C ASP A 360 -6.68 -17.49 -13.70
N HIS A 361 -7.39 -16.36 -13.82
CA HIS A 361 -6.90 -15.15 -14.48
C HIS A 361 -6.70 -13.96 -13.52
N LEU A 362 -7.33 -13.97 -12.35
CA LEU A 362 -7.34 -12.86 -11.42
C LEU A 362 -6.84 -13.26 -10.03
N ILE A 363 -5.79 -12.57 -9.61
CA ILE A 363 -5.26 -12.65 -8.25
C ILE A 363 -5.41 -11.27 -7.59
N GLU A 364 -5.87 -11.22 -6.36
CA GLU A 364 -5.81 -10.00 -5.56
C GLU A 364 -4.80 -10.11 -4.42
N HIS A 365 -3.89 -9.14 -4.39
CA HIS A 365 -2.89 -8.91 -3.37
C HIS A 365 -3.39 -7.84 -2.42
N ASN A 366 -3.77 -8.20 -1.22
CA ASN A 366 -4.01 -7.23 -0.18
C ASN A 366 -2.76 -7.11 0.69
N VAL A 367 -2.06 -5.99 0.53
CA VAL A 367 -0.73 -5.77 1.12
C VAL A 367 -0.86 -5.23 2.53
N GLY A 368 -0.03 -5.71 3.45
CA GLY A 368 0.04 -5.18 4.81
C GLY A 368 0.57 -3.75 4.84
N ALA A 369 0.03 -2.96 5.76
CA ALA A 369 0.34 -1.55 5.89
C ALA A 369 1.82 -1.28 6.24
N VAL A 370 2.40 -0.25 5.64
CA VAL A 370 3.70 0.28 6.07
C VAL A 370 3.64 0.75 7.52
N SER A 371 2.54 1.39 7.92
CA SER A 371 2.30 1.83 9.29
C SER A 371 1.95 0.69 10.26
N GLY A 372 1.66 -0.50 9.76
CA GLY A 372 1.19 -1.64 10.54
C GLY A 372 -0.07 -1.31 11.34
N SER A 373 0.08 -1.25 12.68
CA SER A 373 -0.98 -0.78 13.58
C SER A 373 -0.83 0.73 13.85
N TRP A 374 -0.84 1.54 12.79
CA TRP A 374 -0.76 3.01 12.84
C TRP A 374 0.46 3.51 13.62
N TRP A 375 1.64 2.95 13.36
CA TRP A 375 2.92 3.28 13.99
C TRP A 375 2.99 3.04 15.50
N ARG A 376 1.92 2.55 16.13
CA ARG A 376 1.81 2.47 17.60
C ARG A 376 2.75 1.43 18.20
N THR A 377 2.87 0.24 17.60
CA THR A 377 3.75 -0.80 18.14
C THR A 377 5.21 -0.35 18.16
N GLY A 378 5.70 0.29 17.11
CA GLY A 378 7.03 0.89 17.08
C GLY A 378 7.19 2.07 18.04
N HIS A 379 6.14 2.89 18.22
CA HIS A 379 6.12 3.98 19.22
C HIS A 379 6.26 3.45 20.65
N TYR A 380 5.69 2.30 20.94
CA TYR A 380 5.86 1.62 22.25
C TYR A 380 7.18 0.85 22.36
N HIS A 381 8.11 1.04 21.39
CA HIS A 381 9.40 0.36 21.33
C HIS A 381 9.31 -1.16 21.14
N TYR A 382 8.21 -1.63 20.56
CA TYR A 382 8.04 -3.01 20.13
C TYR A 382 8.34 -3.17 18.64
N GLN A 383 8.30 -4.42 18.16
CA GLN A 383 8.36 -4.71 16.73
C GLN A 383 7.17 -4.07 16.01
N MET A 384 7.40 -3.56 14.79
CA MET A 384 6.33 -2.96 13.99
C MET A 384 5.43 -4.06 13.42
N LEU A 385 4.19 -4.11 13.90
CA LEU A 385 3.22 -5.17 13.56
C LEU A 385 1.94 -4.61 12.97
N GLY A 386 1.40 -5.34 12.00
CA GLY A 386 0.04 -5.17 11.51
C GLY A 386 -1.02 -5.87 12.37
N PRO A 387 -2.31 -5.60 12.14
CA PRO A 387 -3.41 -6.20 12.91
C PRO A 387 -3.55 -7.73 12.73
N ASP A 388 -2.85 -8.34 11.78
CA ASP A 388 -2.73 -9.79 11.59
C ASP A 388 -1.52 -10.38 12.34
N ALA A 389 -0.87 -9.59 13.19
CA ALA A 389 0.38 -9.89 13.86
C ALA A 389 1.56 -10.18 12.91
N GLY A 390 1.37 -9.97 11.62
CA GLY A 390 2.46 -9.93 10.64
C GLY A 390 3.31 -8.67 10.84
N PRO A 391 4.59 -8.68 10.47
CA PRO A 391 5.42 -7.47 10.52
C PRO A 391 4.95 -6.45 9.48
N CYS A 392 5.16 -5.15 9.76
CA CYS A 392 5.00 -4.09 8.76
C CYS A 392 5.93 -4.31 7.58
N GLY A 393 5.47 -3.96 6.38
CA GLY A 393 6.29 -4.17 5.20
C GLY A 393 5.63 -3.70 3.91
N TYR A 394 6.05 -4.31 2.84
CA TYR A 394 5.61 -4.03 1.48
C TYR A 394 5.76 -5.27 0.60
N GLU A 395 5.00 -5.35 -0.47
CA GLU A 395 5.17 -6.41 -1.44
C GLU A 395 6.14 -5.99 -2.53
N VAL A 396 6.96 -6.93 -2.98
CA VAL A 396 7.99 -6.75 -4.02
C VAL A 396 7.61 -7.60 -5.21
N PHE A 397 7.21 -6.97 -6.30
CA PHE A 397 7.00 -7.62 -7.58
C PHE A 397 8.28 -7.53 -8.41
N THR A 398 8.79 -8.65 -8.88
CA THR A 398 9.92 -8.73 -9.79
C THR A 398 9.43 -9.12 -11.18
N LEU A 399 9.66 -8.28 -12.16
CA LEU A 399 9.21 -8.43 -13.53
C LEU A 399 10.40 -8.72 -14.46
N ASP A 400 10.24 -9.71 -15.33
CA ASP A 400 11.18 -10.03 -16.41
C ASP A 400 10.36 -10.34 -17.67
N GLY A 401 10.18 -9.34 -18.53
CA GLY A 401 9.20 -9.38 -19.59
C GLY A 401 7.77 -9.53 -19.05
N LYS A 402 7.11 -10.65 -19.37
CA LYS A 402 5.77 -10.97 -18.85
C LYS A 402 5.78 -11.81 -17.57
N ARG A 403 6.95 -12.34 -17.17
CA ARG A 403 7.02 -13.15 -15.96
C ARG A 403 7.01 -12.27 -14.73
N MET A 404 6.10 -12.53 -13.83
CA MET A 404 5.95 -11.81 -12.58
C MET A 404 6.11 -12.78 -11.39
N HIS A 405 6.93 -12.37 -10.44
CA HIS A 405 7.10 -13.01 -9.14
C HIS A 405 6.85 -11.97 -8.06
N TRP A 406 6.26 -12.38 -6.95
CA TRP A 406 6.04 -11.50 -5.81
C TRP A 406 6.49 -12.14 -4.51
N THR A 407 6.86 -11.30 -3.57
CA THR A 407 7.20 -11.70 -2.21
C THR A 407 6.94 -10.54 -1.26
N TYR A 408 6.39 -10.82 -0.11
CA TYR A 408 6.28 -9.83 0.95
C TYR A 408 7.65 -9.62 1.61
N ARG A 409 7.99 -8.37 1.88
CA ARG A 409 9.21 -8.01 2.58
C ARG A 409 8.89 -7.20 3.82
N SER A 410 9.31 -7.70 4.96
CA SER A 410 9.17 -7.00 6.22
C SER A 410 10.24 -5.90 6.36
N ILE A 411 9.89 -4.80 7.00
CA ILE A 411 10.80 -3.68 7.27
C ILE A 411 11.98 -4.15 8.14
N GLU A 412 11.74 -5.04 9.10
CA GLU A 412 12.74 -5.43 10.11
C GLU A 412 13.35 -6.82 9.85
N ASP A 413 12.53 -7.75 9.37
CA ASP A 413 12.90 -9.17 9.23
C ASP A 413 13.26 -9.55 7.78
N GLY A 414 13.20 -8.61 6.84
CA GLY A 414 13.54 -8.83 5.44
C GLY A 414 12.66 -9.89 4.78
N ASP A 415 13.26 -10.99 4.32
CA ASP A 415 12.56 -12.03 3.55
C ASP A 415 11.88 -13.10 4.41
N LYS A 416 11.93 -13.01 5.73
CA LYS A 416 11.27 -13.98 6.61
C LYS A 416 9.76 -13.95 6.39
N GLN A 417 9.10 -15.11 6.33
CA GLN A 417 7.68 -15.22 6.00
C GLN A 417 6.83 -15.79 7.13
N PHE A 418 7.42 -16.18 8.25
CA PHE A 418 6.70 -16.72 9.40
C PHE A 418 7.41 -16.45 10.72
N ARG A 419 6.68 -16.53 11.80
CA ARG A 419 7.18 -16.52 13.18
C ARG A 419 6.62 -17.72 13.93
N ALA A 420 7.49 -18.42 14.66
CA ALA A 420 7.10 -19.58 15.44
C ALA A 420 7.31 -19.35 16.94
N TYR A 421 6.33 -19.72 17.75
CA TYR A 421 6.28 -19.54 19.19
C TYR A 421 6.34 -20.89 19.91
N ASP A 422 7.25 -21.01 20.90
CA ASP A 422 7.19 -22.05 21.93
C ASP A 422 6.16 -21.63 22.99
N MET A 423 4.99 -22.25 22.98
CA MET A 423 3.89 -21.81 23.84
C MET A 423 4.12 -22.08 25.33
N ASN A 424 5.05 -22.97 25.70
CA ASN A 424 5.50 -23.11 27.09
C ASN A 424 6.24 -21.86 27.57
N GLU A 425 7.09 -21.25 26.71
CA GLU A 425 7.81 -20.03 27.02
C GLU A 425 6.91 -18.80 26.98
N VAL A 426 5.93 -18.78 26.07
CA VAL A 426 4.86 -17.77 26.07
C VAL A 426 4.12 -17.82 27.41
N ALA A 427 3.71 -19.00 27.85
CA ALA A 427 3.00 -19.18 29.12
C ALA A 427 3.84 -18.71 30.32
N ARG A 428 5.14 -19.02 30.33
CA ARG A 428 6.09 -18.57 31.36
C ARG A 428 6.18 -17.03 31.41
N TYR A 429 6.35 -16.40 30.26
CA TYR A 429 6.40 -14.94 30.15
C TYR A 429 5.12 -14.27 30.66
N TYR A 430 3.96 -14.79 30.22
CA TYR A 430 2.65 -14.28 30.60
C TYR A 430 2.38 -14.43 32.11
N ALA A 431 2.86 -15.52 32.71
CA ALA A 431 2.73 -15.75 34.15
C ALA A 431 3.62 -14.81 35.00
N ALA A 432 4.74 -14.36 34.44
CA ALA A 432 5.69 -13.47 35.10
C ALA A 432 5.39 -11.98 34.91
N SER A 433 4.44 -11.61 34.02
CA SER A 433 4.15 -10.22 33.67
C SER A 433 2.99 -9.64 34.49
N ASP A 434 3.28 -8.65 35.33
CA ASP A 434 2.26 -7.90 36.07
C ASP A 434 1.30 -7.11 35.14
N GLU A 435 1.80 -6.62 34.01
CA GLU A 435 0.98 -5.91 33.03
C GLU A 435 -0.04 -6.84 32.37
N VAL A 436 0.38 -8.06 32.00
CA VAL A 436 -0.53 -9.08 31.48
C VAL A 436 -1.55 -9.50 32.54
N ALA A 437 -1.14 -9.67 33.80
CA ALA A 437 -2.06 -10.01 34.87
C ALA A 437 -3.15 -8.94 35.06
N LYS A 438 -2.77 -7.66 35.03
CA LYS A 438 -3.72 -6.51 35.09
C LYS A 438 -4.63 -6.48 33.86
N PHE A 439 -4.07 -6.67 32.66
CA PHE A 439 -4.83 -6.70 31.41
C PHE A 439 -5.89 -7.81 31.41
N LEU A 440 -5.53 -9.03 31.80
CA LEU A 440 -6.47 -10.16 31.85
C LEU A 440 -7.51 -10.02 32.98
N ALA A 441 -7.19 -9.31 34.05
CA ALA A 441 -8.18 -8.98 35.10
C ALA A 441 -9.21 -7.96 34.57
N GLU A 442 -8.79 -7.00 33.76
CA GLU A 442 -9.67 -5.97 33.17
C GLU A 442 -10.47 -6.54 31.97
N TYR A 443 -9.88 -7.47 31.21
CA TYR A 443 -10.46 -8.08 29.99
C TYR A 443 -10.50 -9.61 30.09
N PRO A 444 -11.36 -10.20 30.94
CA PRO A 444 -11.34 -11.63 31.26
C PRO A 444 -11.76 -12.54 30.10
N LEU A 445 -12.35 -12.01 29.03
CA LEU A 445 -12.72 -12.76 27.83
C LEU A 445 -11.54 -12.92 26.83
N ARG A 446 -10.41 -12.25 27.09
CA ARG A 446 -9.22 -12.35 26.27
C ARG A 446 -8.49 -13.68 26.50
N GLN A 447 -7.67 -14.06 25.50
CA GLN A 447 -6.91 -15.31 25.55
C GLN A 447 -5.87 -15.30 26.69
N ASP A 448 -6.02 -16.25 27.60
CA ASP A 448 -5.06 -16.43 28.70
C ASP A 448 -4.01 -17.50 28.32
N PHE A 449 -2.90 -17.06 27.76
CA PHE A 449 -1.84 -17.94 27.32
C PHE A 449 -1.08 -18.65 28.47
N ARG A 450 -1.29 -18.29 29.74
CA ARG A 450 -0.73 -19.04 30.90
C ARG A 450 -1.24 -20.49 30.90
N LYS A 451 -2.40 -20.74 30.31
CA LYS A 451 -3.00 -22.08 30.16
C LYS A 451 -2.30 -22.97 29.15
N GLU A 452 -1.33 -22.45 28.40
CA GLU A 452 -0.52 -23.24 27.46
C GLU A 452 0.66 -23.95 28.14
N ALA A 453 0.93 -23.67 29.42
CA ALA A 453 2.04 -24.28 30.16
C ALA A 453 1.99 -25.81 30.13
N GLY A 454 3.08 -26.46 29.72
CA GLY A 454 3.23 -27.91 29.67
C GLY A 454 2.49 -28.63 28.55
N ARG A 455 1.81 -27.90 27.64
CA ARG A 455 1.10 -28.49 26.50
C ARG A 455 2.01 -28.76 25.30
N ASN A 456 3.25 -28.26 25.32
CA ASN A 456 4.23 -28.40 24.25
C ASN A 456 3.76 -27.94 22.86
N ARG A 457 2.77 -27.05 22.81
CA ARG A 457 2.23 -26.52 21.56
C ARG A 457 3.19 -25.50 20.95
N ILE A 458 3.23 -25.49 19.62
CA ILE A 458 3.96 -24.53 18.81
C ILE A 458 2.95 -23.77 17.97
N PHE A 459 2.95 -22.45 18.09
CA PHE A 459 2.13 -21.60 17.22
C PHE A 459 3.02 -21.03 16.11
N ILE A 460 2.53 -21.06 14.88
CA ILE A 460 3.24 -20.58 13.69
C ILE A 460 2.35 -19.58 12.98
N ASN A 461 2.74 -18.32 12.94
CA ASN A 461 2.09 -17.25 12.18
C ASN A 461 2.79 -17.11 10.84
N ILE A 462 2.09 -17.44 9.74
CA ILE A 462 2.57 -17.27 8.37
C ILE A 462 1.78 -16.11 7.76
N TRP A 463 2.47 -14.98 7.51
CA TRP A 463 1.77 -13.73 7.19
C TRP A 463 1.23 -13.62 5.77
N CYS A 464 1.86 -14.25 4.76
CA CYS A 464 1.37 -14.24 3.37
C CYS A 464 0.79 -15.60 2.94
N TRP A 465 0.23 -16.36 3.88
CA TRP A 465 -0.30 -17.68 3.59
C TRP A 465 -1.39 -17.67 2.51
N GLU A 466 -1.27 -18.57 1.54
CA GLU A 466 -2.32 -19.00 0.62
C GLU A 466 -2.36 -20.54 0.52
N PRO A 467 -3.45 -21.15 0.01
CA PRO A 467 -3.57 -22.60 -0.05
C PRO A 467 -2.52 -23.34 -0.89
N ALA A 468 -1.84 -22.64 -1.82
CA ALA A 468 -0.75 -23.23 -2.60
C ALA A 468 0.55 -23.38 -1.80
N TRP A 469 0.69 -22.68 -0.68
CA TRP A 469 1.85 -22.81 0.20
C TRP A 469 1.81 -24.13 0.98
N LYS A 470 2.97 -24.58 1.42
CA LYS A 470 3.13 -25.80 2.23
C LYS A 470 3.82 -25.48 3.53
N LEU A 471 3.28 -26.01 4.63
CA LEU A 471 3.91 -25.98 5.94
C LEU A 471 4.25 -27.42 6.35
N ARG A 472 5.50 -27.64 6.74
CA ARG A 472 5.99 -28.90 7.28
C ARG A 472 6.72 -28.64 8.60
N VAL A 473 6.36 -29.39 9.62
CA VAL A 473 7.03 -29.35 10.93
C VAL A 473 7.51 -30.76 11.24
N THR A 474 8.80 -30.91 11.56
CA THR A 474 9.37 -32.22 11.91
C THR A 474 10.07 -32.17 13.27
N GLU A 475 9.97 -33.28 14.01
CA GLU A 475 10.62 -33.53 15.27
C GLU A 475 11.42 -34.83 15.15
N ASN A 476 12.75 -34.80 15.33
CA ASN A 476 13.64 -35.95 15.17
C ASN A 476 13.41 -36.71 13.83
N GLY A 477 13.17 -35.98 12.74
CA GLY A 477 12.93 -36.53 11.41
C GLY A 477 11.52 -37.08 11.19
N ARG A 478 10.64 -37.05 12.20
CA ARG A 478 9.22 -37.45 12.09
C ARG A 478 8.38 -36.19 11.86
N GLU A 479 7.51 -36.22 10.87
CA GLU A 479 6.57 -35.14 10.61
C GLU A 479 5.45 -35.10 11.67
N LEU A 480 5.16 -33.89 12.16
CA LEU A 480 4.09 -33.62 13.11
C LEU A 480 2.82 -33.21 12.37
N SER A 481 1.67 -33.57 12.93
CA SER A 481 0.37 -33.06 12.46
C SER A 481 0.26 -31.58 12.74
N VAL A 482 -0.19 -30.82 11.75
CA VAL A 482 -0.42 -29.37 11.85
C VAL A 482 -1.88 -29.06 11.51
N HIS A 483 -2.49 -28.21 12.30
CA HIS A 483 -3.85 -27.69 12.03
C HIS A 483 -3.91 -26.18 12.20
N ARG A 484 -4.97 -25.55 11.69
CA ARG A 484 -5.21 -24.10 11.87
C ARG A 484 -6.10 -23.87 13.08
N GLU A 485 -5.76 -22.86 13.88
CA GLU A 485 -6.56 -22.44 15.02
C GLU A 485 -6.80 -20.92 14.95
N GLN A 486 -8.04 -20.50 15.13
CA GLN A 486 -8.36 -19.09 15.26
C GLN A 486 -8.24 -18.69 16.73
N THR A 487 -7.24 -17.87 17.02
CA THR A 487 -6.87 -17.45 18.38
C THR A 487 -6.27 -16.04 18.35
N GLU A 488 -5.87 -15.52 19.49
CA GLU A 488 -5.06 -14.30 19.59
C GLU A 488 -3.58 -14.62 19.30
N ASP A 489 -2.83 -13.61 18.82
CA ASP A 489 -1.37 -13.72 18.68
C ASP A 489 -0.71 -13.17 19.94
N PRO A 490 0.19 -13.92 20.61
CA PRO A 490 0.77 -13.51 21.88
C PRO A 490 1.67 -12.26 21.77
N VAL A 491 2.40 -12.09 20.66
CA VAL A 491 3.25 -10.91 20.46
C VAL A 491 2.37 -9.67 20.17
N TYR A 492 1.32 -9.82 19.37
CA TYR A 492 0.41 -8.69 19.09
C TYR A 492 -0.33 -8.23 20.35
N THR A 493 -0.82 -9.16 21.17
CA THR A 493 -1.47 -8.83 22.44
C THR A 493 -0.54 -7.99 23.32
N LEU A 494 0.73 -8.38 23.47
CA LEU A 494 1.70 -7.64 24.29
C LEU A 494 2.12 -6.31 23.68
N SER A 495 2.30 -6.27 22.35
CA SER A 495 2.86 -5.09 21.68
C SER A 495 1.82 -4.02 21.35
N TYR A 496 0.56 -4.40 21.24
CA TYR A 496 -0.51 -3.48 20.86
C TYR A 496 -1.64 -3.42 21.90
N ASP A 497 -2.28 -4.55 22.24
CA ASP A 497 -3.49 -4.51 23.08
C ASP A 497 -3.19 -4.06 24.52
N VAL A 498 -2.18 -4.62 25.15
CA VAL A 498 -1.80 -4.27 26.52
C VAL A 498 -1.46 -2.79 26.64
N PRO A 499 -0.52 -2.19 25.86
CA PRO A 499 -0.21 -0.77 25.99
C PRO A 499 -1.35 0.17 25.53
N GLN A 500 -2.30 -0.33 24.71
CA GLN A 500 -3.46 0.45 24.31
C GLN A 500 -4.53 0.56 25.38
N THR A 501 -4.58 -0.36 26.34
CA THR A 501 -5.68 -0.47 27.30
C THR A 501 -5.27 -0.12 28.72
N LEU A 502 -4.10 -0.55 29.18
CA LEU A 502 -3.67 -0.35 30.55
C LEU A 502 -3.67 1.13 30.96
N GLY A 503 -4.35 1.42 32.10
CA GLY A 503 -4.45 2.75 32.65
C GLY A 503 -5.34 3.72 31.87
N LYS A 504 -6.11 3.23 30.89
CA LYS A 504 -7.05 4.03 30.09
C LYS A 504 -8.50 3.64 30.38
N LYS A 505 -9.44 4.44 29.87
CA LYS A 505 -10.88 4.13 29.96
C LYS A 505 -11.17 2.77 29.31
N HIS A 506 -11.92 1.93 30.04
CA HIS A 506 -12.34 0.60 29.56
C HIS A 506 -13.01 0.66 28.18
N ARG A 507 -12.65 -0.23 27.30
CA ARG A 507 -13.09 -0.28 25.90
C ARG A 507 -13.79 -1.61 25.61
N LYS A 508 -15.10 -1.57 25.38
CA LYS A 508 -15.90 -2.76 25.03
C LYS A 508 -15.43 -3.49 23.78
N ASP A 509 -14.90 -2.75 22.79
CA ASP A 509 -14.37 -3.34 21.56
C ASP A 509 -13.12 -4.21 21.79
N TYR A 510 -12.46 -4.08 22.94
CA TYR A 510 -11.36 -4.96 23.34
C TYR A 510 -11.83 -6.22 24.10
N GLU A 511 -13.02 -6.25 24.67
CA GLU A 511 -13.55 -7.44 25.34
C GLU A 511 -13.77 -8.61 24.37
N THR A 512 -14.14 -8.31 23.13
CA THR A 512 -14.53 -9.30 22.11
C THR A 512 -13.47 -9.58 21.06
N ARG A 513 -12.28 -9.01 21.19
CA ARG A 513 -11.17 -9.19 20.25
C ARG A 513 -10.46 -10.54 20.33
N ASN A 514 -11.06 -11.53 20.92
CA ASN A 514 -10.51 -12.88 20.91
C ASN A 514 -10.57 -13.51 19.51
N LYS A 515 -9.67 -14.44 19.23
CA LYS A 515 -9.61 -15.19 17.97
C LYS A 515 -9.43 -14.29 16.74
N ALA A 516 -8.60 -13.24 16.90
CA ALA A 516 -8.36 -12.27 15.83
C ALA A 516 -7.45 -12.79 14.72
N HIS A 517 -6.67 -13.84 15.00
CA HIS A 517 -5.64 -14.36 14.11
C HIS A 517 -5.88 -15.85 13.80
N THR A 518 -5.41 -16.27 12.64
CA THR A 518 -5.36 -17.68 12.25
C THR A 518 -3.91 -18.12 12.29
N LEU A 519 -3.61 -19.03 13.22
CA LEU A 519 -2.28 -19.58 13.45
C LEU A 519 -2.27 -21.07 13.10
N PHE A 520 -1.12 -21.55 12.64
CA PHE A 520 -0.88 -22.98 12.51
C PHE A 520 -0.34 -23.52 13.84
N VAL A 521 -0.79 -24.69 14.21
CA VAL A 521 -0.47 -25.30 15.51
C VAL A 521 0.04 -26.71 15.30
N ALA A 522 1.21 -26.99 15.87
CA ALA A 522 1.77 -28.33 16.04
C ALA A 522 1.94 -28.64 17.53
N GLU A 523 1.99 -29.91 17.90
CA GLU A 523 2.26 -30.37 19.26
C GLU A 523 3.51 -31.24 19.27
N ALA A 524 4.52 -30.80 20.02
CA ALA A 524 5.78 -31.53 20.17
C ALA A 524 5.69 -32.59 21.27
N SER A 525 6.50 -33.64 21.17
CA SER A 525 6.48 -34.78 22.11
C SER A 525 7.09 -34.43 23.48
N ALA A 526 8.00 -33.44 23.52
CA ALA A 526 8.70 -33.03 24.74
C ALA A 526 8.93 -31.51 24.78
N PRO A 527 9.12 -30.91 25.96
CA PRO A 527 9.31 -29.47 26.11
C PRO A 527 10.67 -28.96 25.59
N ASP A 528 11.64 -29.83 25.40
CA ASP A 528 13.03 -29.54 25.01
C ASP A 528 13.42 -30.12 23.65
N SER A 529 12.46 -30.68 22.91
CA SER A 529 12.72 -31.22 21.58
C SER A 529 13.03 -30.14 20.55
N THR A 530 13.97 -30.41 19.65
CA THR A 530 14.26 -29.54 18.51
C THR A 530 13.31 -29.82 17.35
N LEU A 531 12.78 -28.76 16.74
CA LEU A 531 11.88 -28.84 15.61
C LEU A 531 12.48 -28.17 14.38
N GLU A 532 12.27 -28.77 13.21
CA GLU A 532 12.53 -28.16 11.91
C GLU A 532 11.20 -27.69 11.32
N ILE A 533 11.10 -26.40 11.04
CA ILE A 533 9.92 -25.76 10.46
C ILE A 533 10.26 -25.29 9.06
N GLU A 534 9.56 -25.79 8.06
CA GLU A 534 9.71 -25.43 6.66
C GLU A 534 8.41 -24.88 6.11
N VAL A 535 8.46 -23.68 5.55
CA VAL A 535 7.35 -23.04 4.79
C VAL A 535 7.82 -22.91 3.35
N THR A 536 7.04 -23.44 2.40
CA THR A 536 7.34 -23.34 0.98
C THR A 536 6.26 -22.50 0.31
N ASP A 537 6.65 -21.42 -0.39
CA ASP A 537 5.73 -20.55 -1.12
C ASP A 537 5.28 -21.15 -2.47
N SER A 538 4.39 -20.45 -3.17
CA SER A 538 3.85 -20.86 -4.48
C SER A 538 4.88 -20.89 -5.60
N PHE A 539 6.04 -20.25 -5.42
CA PHE A 539 7.16 -20.27 -6.36
C PHE A 539 8.22 -21.34 -6.03
N GLY A 540 8.02 -22.10 -4.93
CA GLY A 540 8.92 -23.15 -4.49
C GLY A 540 10.09 -22.67 -3.62
N LYS A 541 10.13 -21.39 -3.23
CA LYS A 541 11.12 -20.89 -2.28
C LYS A 541 10.80 -21.42 -0.88
N VAL A 542 11.82 -21.95 -0.19
CA VAL A 542 11.68 -22.56 1.14
C VAL A 542 12.26 -21.65 2.19
N TYR A 543 11.46 -21.33 3.19
CA TYR A 543 11.82 -20.59 4.40
C TYR A 543 11.94 -21.58 5.56
N ARG A 544 13.02 -21.51 6.32
CA ARG A 544 13.34 -22.50 7.35
C ARG A 544 13.64 -21.87 8.70
N GLU A 545 13.24 -22.57 9.75
CA GLU A 545 13.67 -22.29 11.11
C GLU A 545 13.93 -23.61 11.84
N THR A 546 15.13 -23.76 12.44
CA THR A 546 15.40 -24.80 13.43
C THR A 546 15.06 -24.22 14.80
N MET A 547 13.96 -24.67 15.38
CA MET A 547 13.53 -24.25 16.71
C MET A 547 14.15 -25.15 17.79
N VAL A 548 15.22 -24.69 18.40
CA VAL A 548 15.79 -25.32 19.62
C VAL A 548 14.94 -24.90 20.81
N ARG A 549 14.38 -25.84 21.53
CA ARG A 549 13.52 -25.59 22.67
C ARG A 549 14.22 -25.86 23.99
N PRO A 550 13.92 -25.11 25.08
CA PRO A 550 12.98 -24.01 25.16
C PRO A 550 13.42 -22.79 24.31
N LYS A 551 12.53 -22.29 23.44
CA LYS A 551 12.78 -21.07 22.66
C LYS A 551 12.28 -19.87 23.43
N ALA A 552 13.17 -19.00 23.88
CA ALA A 552 12.83 -17.80 24.63
C ALA A 552 11.77 -16.94 23.91
N PHE A 553 10.82 -16.46 24.67
CA PHE A 553 9.77 -15.56 24.19
C PHE A 553 9.98 -14.14 24.71
N CYS A 554 9.82 -13.17 23.83
CA CYS A 554 9.75 -11.74 24.16
C CYS A 554 8.96 -10.97 23.11
N PRO A 555 8.42 -9.78 23.41
CA PRO A 555 7.67 -8.96 22.45
C PRO A 555 8.48 -8.45 21.24
N MET A 556 9.80 -8.56 21.30
CA MET A 556 10.72 -8.17 20.23
C MET A 556 11.23 -9.36 19.39
N MET A 557 10.68 -10.55 19.59
CA MET A 557 11.13 -11.74 18.85
C MET A 557 10.79 -11.64 17.37
N LYS A 558 11.75 -12.04 16.53
CA LYS A 558 11.66 -12.04 15.07
C LYS A 558 11.24 -13.39 14.51
#